data_e9e749bb8ad50f04a001152b18c84ea2
#
_entry.id   e9e749bb8ad50f04a001152b18c84ea2
#
_cell.length_a   1.000
_cell.length_b   1.000
_cell.length_c   1.000
_cell.angle_alpha   90.00
_cell.angle_beta   90.00
_cell.angle_gamma   90.00
#
_symmetry.space_group_name_H-M   'P 1'
#
loop_
_entity.id
_entity.type
_entity.pdbx_description
1 polymer ?
#
loop_
_entity_poly.entity_id
_entity_poly.type
_entity_poly.pdbx_seq_one_letter_code
_entity_poly.pdbx_strand_id
1 'polypeptide(L)'
;MTQYGKQWSESRCQKLRDSIKSLYKVVDELNREFAEETRKFTLDGHLVGSIGEVVAAYAFNLRLLESSSAGHDAVLMPEDDGAVSDHSTPVQIKMTGGNRGVALYSSPKHLIVLQLADKEFRLVYNGPGAFVWNKCNREQKNGQRRISLSELRKLNEDAAATPKLTQVNEFPKLTT
;
A
#
# COMPACT_ATOMS: atom_id res chain seq x y z
N MET A 1 -0.82 7.18 -28.90
CA MET A 1 -0.47 8.18 -27.85
C MET A 1 -1.01 7.68 -26.53
N THR A 2 -0.22 6.95 -25.78
CA THR A 2 -0.57 6.43 -24.45
C THR A 2 -0.50 7.59 -23.47
N GLN A 3 -1.63 8.00 -22.91
CA GLN A 3 -1.68 8.97 -21.81
C GLN A 3 -1.04 8.30 -20.59
N TYR A 4 0.27 8.42 -20.43
CA TYR A 4 0.96 8.07 -19.21
C TYR A 4 0.43 8.94 -18.06
N GLY A 5 0.17 8.29 -16.93
CA GLY A 5 -0.59 8.76 -15.79
C GLY A 5 -0.36 10.24 -15.45
N LYS A 6 -1.44 10.93 -15.12
CA LYS A 6 -1.39 12.33 -14.66
C LYS A 6 -0.40 12.42 -13.50
N GLN A 7 0.63 13.24 -13.69
CA GLN A 7 1.60 13.56 -12.65
C GLN A 7 0.90 13.94 -11.34
N TRP A 8 1.45 13.53 -10.21
CA TRP A 8 0.93 13.89 -8.88
C TRP A 8 0.97 15.40 -8.70
N SER A 9 -0.20 16.04 -8.60
CA SER A 9 -0.34 17.46 -8.30
C SER A 9 -0.90 17.64 -6.90
N GLU A 10 -0.62 18.78 -6.25
CA GLU A 10 -1.17 19.11 -4.93
C GLU A 10 -2.71 19.04 -4.92
N SER A 11 -3.37 19.54 -5.97
CA SER A 11 -4.83 19.45 -6.11
C SER A 11 -5.33 18.00 -6.14
N ARG A 12 -4.60 17.10 -6.78
CA ARG A 12 -4.96 15.68 -6.85
C ARG A 12 -4.78 14.98 -5.51
N CYS A 13 -3.71 15.32 -4.79
CA CYS A 13 -3.45 14.84 -3.44
C CYS A 13 -4.49 15.35 -2.44
N GLN A 14 -4.89 16.61 -2.56
CA GLN A 14 -5.95 17.18 -1.72
C GLN A 14 -7.29 16.47 -1.95
N LYS A 15 -7.68 16.22 -3.21
CA LYS A 15 -8.89 15.47 -3.53
C LYS A 15 -8.88 14.05 -2.95
N LEU A 16 -7.73 13.34 -3.04
CA LEU A 16 -7.57 12.03 -2.44
C LEU A 16 -7.78 12.09 -0.92
N ARG A 17 -7.14 13.05 -0.26
CA ARG A 17 -7.25 13.29 1.19
C ARG A 17 -8.69 13.52 1.62
N ASP A 18 -9.39 14.43 0.93
CA ASP A 18 -10.78 14.80 1.23
C ASP A 18 -11.73 13.61 1.00
N SER A 19 -11.50 12.83 -0.05
CA SER A 19 -12.30 11.63 -0.33
C SER A 19 -12.12 10.58 0.77
N ILE A 20 -10.90 10.34 1.24
CA ILE A 20 -10.65 9.38 2.33
C ILE A 20 -11.27 9.87 3.64
N LYS A 21 -11.18 11.17 3.96
CA LYS A 21 -11.86 11.76 5.13
C LYS A 21 -13.38 11.54 5.06
N SER A 22 -13.97 11.73 3.89
CA SER A 22 -15.41 11.51 3.67
C SER A 22 -15.80 10.04 3.88
N LEU A 23 -14.98 9.08 3.42
CA LEU A 23 -15.20 7.65 3.67
C LEU A 23 -15.18 7.34 5.18
N TYR A 24 -14.22 7.88 5.93
CA TYR A 24 -14.19 7.69 7.38
C TYR A 24 -15.42 8.27 8.06
N LYS A 25 -15.89 9.45 7.62
CA LYS A 25 -17.10 10.06 8.17
C LYS A 25 -18.31 9.14 7.99
N VAL A 26 -18.49 8.56 6.80
CA VAL A 26 -19.57 7.61 6.54
C VAL A 26 -19.44 6.36 7.41
N VAL A 27 -18.24 5.81 7.56
CA VAL A 27 -18.00 4.64 8.43
C VAL A 27 -18.29 4.97 9.90
N ASP A 28 -17.87 6.13 10.39
CA ASP A 28 -18.14 6.58 11.75
C ASP A 28 -19.65 6.78 11.99
N GLU A 29 -20.39 7.32 11.02
CA GLU A 29 -21.85 7.46 11.04
C GLU A 29 -22.55 6.10 11.11
N LEU A 30 -22.18 5.15 10.24
CA LEU A 30 -22.73 3.79 10.24
C LEU A 30 -22.44 3.05 11.55
N ASN A 31 -21.23 3.15 12.10
CA ASN A 31 -20.89 2.52 13.37
C ASN A 31 -21.68 3.11 14.55
N ARG A 32 -22.03 4.38 14.50
CA ARG A 32 -22.86 5.03 15.52
C ARG A 32 -24.32 4.64 15.39
N GLU A 33 -24.86 4.68 14.17
CA GLU A 33 -26.26 4.38 13.89
C GLU A 33 -26.63 2.94 14.23
N PHE A 34 -25.74 1.99 13.92
CA PHE A 34 -25.96 0.55 14.11
C PHE A 34 -25.17 -0.03 15.29
N ALA A 35 -24.89 0.77 16.31
CA ALA A 35 -24.12 0.31 17.47
C ALA A 35 -24.85 -0.79 18.28
N GLU A 36 -26.17 -0.71 18.38
CA GLU A 36 -27.01 -1.66 19.15
C GLU A 36 -27.13 -3.03 18.47
N GLU A 37 -26.99 -3.09 17.13
CA GLU A 37 -27.02 -4.34 16.36
C GLU A 37 -25.70 -5.12 16.38
N THR A 38 -24.73 -4.68 17.18
CA THR A 38 -23.40 -5.30 17.26
C THR A 38 -22.66 -5.42 15.93
N ARG A 39 -23.02 -4.58 14.95
CA ARG A 39 -22.35 -4.51 13.65
C ARG A 39 -21.13 -3.59 13.73
N LYS A 40 -20.08 -3.96 13.00
CA LYS A 40 -18.89 -3.16 12.88
C LYS A 40 -18.59 -2.91 11.42
N PHE A 41 -18.65 -1.66 11.04
CA PHE A 41 -18.28 -1.21 9.69
C PHE A 41 -16.82 -0.81 9.68
N THR A 42 -16.08 -1.29 8.68
CA THR A 42 -14.64 -1.04 8.53
C THR A 42 -14.31 -0.71 7.07
N LEU A 43 -13.28 0.11 6.88
CA LEU A 43 -12.67 0.27 5.57
C LEU A 43 -11.72 -0.92 5.36
N ASP A 44 -12.08 -1.84 4.47
CA ASP A 44 -11.27 -3.02 4.15
C ASP A 44 -11.45 -3.48 2.69
N GLY A 45 -10.82 -4.62 2.34
CA GLY A 45 -10.95 -5.23 1.03
C GLY A 45 -10.33 -4.41 -0.11
N HIS A 46 -10.94 -4.49 -1.29
CA HIS A 46 -10.43 -3.88 -2.52
C HIS A 46 -10.29 -2.35 -2.44
N LEU A 47 -11.24 -1.67 -1.79
CA LEU A 47 -11.19 -0.22 -1.65
C LEU A 47 -9.92 0.22 -0.90
N VAL A 48 -9.64 -0.44 0.23
CA VAL A 48 -8.43 -0.15 1.02
C VAL A 48 -7.17 -0.49 0.25
N GLY A 49 -7.17 -1.61 -0.48
CA GLY A 49 -6.07 -1.98 -1.38
C GLY A 49 -5.76 -0.88 -2.39
N SER A 50 -6.77 -0.45 -3.15
CA SER A 50 -6.62 0.59 -4.17
C SER A 50 -6.19 1.94 -3.59
N ILE A 51 -6.71 2.33 -2.42
CA ILE A 51 -6.24 3.52 -1.70
C ILE A 51 -4.74 3.38 -1.36
N GLY A 52 -4.33 2.21 -0.88
CA GLY A 52 -2.93 1.94 -0.55
C GLY A 52 -2.00 2.05 -1.75
N GLU A 53 -2.41 1.52 -2.90
CA GLU A 53 -1.67 1.63 -4.17
C GLU A 53 -1.47 3.09 -4.57
N VAL A 54 -2.55 3.88 -4.53
CA VAL A 54 -2.52 5.30 -4.89
C VAL A 54 -1.66 6.11 -3.92
N VAL A 55 -1.79 5.86 -2.61
CA VAL A 55 -1.00 6.54 -1.56
C VAL A 55 0.49 6.19 -1.67
N ALA A 56 0.82 4.91 -1.88
CA ALA A 56 2.21 4.50 -2.07
C ALA A 56 2.80 5.09 -3.36
N ALA A 57 2.03 5.09 -4.46
CA ALA A 57 2.48 5.68 -5.71
C ALA A 57 2.78 7.19 -5.56
N TYR A 58 1.96 7.92 -4.81
CA TYR A 58 2.23 9.31 -4.47
C TYR A 58 3.49 9.45 -3.60
N ALA A 59 3.56 8.69 -2.50
CA ALA A 59 4.63 8.84 -1.53
C ALA A 59 6.02 8.49 -2.09
N PHE A 60 6.11 7.51 -2.97
CA PHE A 60 7.35 6.98 -3.54
C PHE A 60 7.56 7.34 -5.02
N ASN A 61 6.72 8.23 -5.58
CA ASN A 61 6.76 8.63 -6.99
C ASN A 61 6.77 7.44 -7.96
N LEU A 62 5.87 6.47 -7.73
CA LEU A 62 5.73 5.29 -8.55
C LEU A 62 4.70 5.52 -9.67
N ARG A 63 4.87 4.82 -10.78
CA ARG A 63 3.86 4.70 -11.81
C ARG A 63 3.00 3.47 -11.55
N LEU A 64 1.69 3.68 -11.32
CA LEU A 64 0.73 2.59 -11.20
C LEU A 64 0.58 1.87 -12.55
N LEU A 65 0.46 0.57 -12.50
CA LEU A 65 0.12 -0.29 -13.62
C LEU A 65 -1.41 -0.45 -13.72
N GLU A 66 -1.87 -0.99 -14.83
CA GLU A 66 -3.28 -1.36 -14.96
C GLU A 66 -3.64 -2.41 -13.91
N SER A 67 -4.82 -2.27 -13.30
CA SER A 67 -5.31 -3.22 -12.32
C SER A 67 -5.41 -4.62 -12.96
N SER A 68 -4.90 -5.64 -12.27
CA SER A 68 -4.80 -7.03 -12.71
C SER A 68 -3.49 -7.39 -13.43
N SER A 69 -2.48 -6.53 -13.44
CA SER A 69 -1.13 -6.95 -13.83
C SER A 69 -0.60 -8.00 -12.85
N ALA A 70 -0.24 -9.17 -13.38
CA ALA A 70 0.16 -10.29 -12.53
C ALA A 70 1.42 -9.94 -11.71
N GLY A 71 1.28 -9.93 -10.38
CA GLY A 71 2.40 -9.94 -9.44
C GLY A 71 2.95 -8.59 -8.98
N HIS A 72 2.53 -7.46 -9.55
CA HIS A 72 2.96 -6.11 -9.09
C HIS A 72 1.95 -5.03 -9.46
N ASP A 73 1.91 -4.00 -8.65
CA ASP A 73 0.89 -2.95 -8.70
C ASP A 73 1.44 -1.65 -9.31
N ALA A 74 2.75 -1.48 -9.24
CA ALA A 74 3.43 -0.28 -9.74
C ALA A 74 4.86 -0.59 -10.19
N VAL A 75 5.49 0.39 -10.83
CA VAL A 75 6.92 0.38 -11.17
C VAL A 75 7.59 1.66 -10.71
N LEU A 76 8.82 1.53 -10.20
CA LEU A 76 9.73 2.63 -10.04
C LEU A 76 10.39 2.91 -11.41
N MET A 77 10.20 4.12 -11.90
CA MET A 77 10.80 4.54 -13.16
C MET A 77 12.26 4.96 -12.94
N PRO A 78 13.19 4.62 -13.86
CA PRO A 78 14.50 5.25 -13.89
C PRO A 78 14.36 6.77 -14.05
N GLU A 79 15.28 7.54 -13.49
CA GLU A 79 15.19 9.02 -13.50
C GLU A 79 15.24 9.63 -14.90
N ASP A 80 15.78 8.91 -15.89
CA ASP A 80 16.09 9.50 -17.21
C ASP A 80 15.13 9.15 -18.36
N ASP A 81 14.10 8.31 -18.18
CA ASP A 81 13.55 7.67 -19.38
C ASP A 81 12.03 7.70 -19.56
N GLY A 82 11.21 8.27 -18.79
CA GLY A 82 9.74 8.39 -19.04
C GLY A 82 9.00 7.16 -19.63
N ALA A 83 9.73 6.15 -20.11
CA ALA A 83 9.24 4.90 -20.68
C ALA A 83 9.48 3.72 -19.71
N VAL A 84 8.58 2.74 -19.71
CA VAL A 84 8.86 1.47 -19.02
C VAL A 84 9.94 0.75 -19.80
N SER A 85 11.14 0.74 -19.25
CA SER A 85 12.26 -0.04 -19.75
C SER A 85 12.40 -1.34 -18.97
N ASP A 86 13.19 -2.29 -19.48
CA ASP A 86 13.59 -3.50 -18.76
C ASP A 86 14.30 -3.21 -17.42
N HIS A 87 14.66 -1.94 -17.16
CA HIS A 87 15.33 -1.46 -15.95
C HIS A 87 14.35 -0.95 -14.88
N SER A 88 13.05 -0.84 -15.16
CA SER A 88 12.06 -0.45 -14.15
C SER A 88 11.96 -1.51 -13.05
N THR A 89 11.91 -1.07 -11.79
CA THR A 89 11.75 -1.99 -10.66
C THR A 89 10.27 -2.21 -10.38
N PRO A 90 9.75 -3.46 -10.56
CA PRO A 90 8.37 -3.77 -10.21
C PRO A 90 8.18 -3.76 -8.69
N VAL A 91 7.08 -3.13 -8.26
CA VAL A 91 6.73 -2.93 -6.86
C VAL A 91 5.36 -3.52 -6.59
N GLN A 92 5.26 -4.41 -5.60
CA GLN A 92 3.99 -4.83 -5.05
C GLN A 92 3.65 -3.96 -3.84
N ILE A 93 2.38 -3.54 -3.76
CA ILE A 93 1.89 -2.70 -2.68
C ILE A 93 0.82 -3.48 -1.93
N LYS A 94 0.91 -3.47 -0.60
CA LYS A 94 -0.12 -4.03 0.28
C LYS A 94 -0.52 -2.99 1.29
N MET A 95 -1.81 -2.83 1.53
CA MET A 95 -2.33 -2.02 2.62
C MET A 95 -3.32 -2.80 3.46
N THR A 96 -3.31 -2.56 4.76
CA THR A 96 -4.28 -3.10 5.70
C THR A 96 -4.80 -2.02 6.63
N GLY A 97 -6.10 -2.04 6.93
CA GLY A 97 -6.71 -1.27 8.01
C GLY A 97 -6.67 -2.01 9.37
N GLY A 98 -6.21 -3.27 9.37
CA GLY A 98 -6.16 -4.10 10.56
C GLY A 98 -4.77 -4.23 11.19
N ASN A 99 -4.70 -4.98 12.31
CA ASN A 99 -3.47 -5.18 13.06
C ASN A 99 -2.83 -6.56 12.84
N ARG A 100 -3.41 -7.42 12.03
CA ARG A 100 -2.98 -8.83 11.92
C ARG A 100 -1.77 -9.02 11.00
N GLY A 101 -1.81 -8.43 9.82
CA GLY A 101 -0.76 -8.60 8.82
C GLY A 101 -1.32 -8.59 7.39
N VAL A 102 -0.47 -8.99 6.45
CA VAL A 102 -0.80 -9.08 5.03
C VAL A 102 -0.56 -10.48 4.49
N ALA A 103 -1.10 -10.76 3.31
CA ALA A 103 -0.91 -12.02 2.61
C ALA A 103 -0.26 -11.77 1.23
N LEU A 104 0.66 -12.66 0.85
CA LEU A 104 1.35 -12.65 -0.42
C LEU A 104 1.10 -13.98 -1.14
N TYR A 105 0.98 -13.95 -2.47
CA TYR A 105 0.89 -15.14 -3.34
C TYR A 105 2.23 -15.54 -3.93
N SER A 106 3.18 -14.62 -3.98
CA SER A 106 4.51 -14.82 -4.55
C SER A 106 5.53 -13.93 -3.86
N SER A 107 6.81 -14.12 -4.17
CA SER A 107 7.89 -13.24 -3.75
C SER A 107 8.02 -12.06 -4.72
N PRO A 108 7.58 -10.85 -4.37
CA PRO A 108 7.74 -9.70 -5.25
C PRO A 108 9.20 -9.23 -5.29
N LYS A 109 9.59 -8.54 -6.35
CA LYS A 109 10.94 -7.97 -6.43
C LYS A 109 11.13 -6.89 -5.37
N HIS A 110 10.18 -5.98 -5.26
CA HIS A 110 10.10 -4.99 -4.18
C HIS A 110 8.70 -4.99 -3.56
N LEU A 111 8.62 -4.80 -2.25
CA LEU A 111 7.37 -4.78 -1.50
C LEU A 111 7.27 -3.49 -0.67
N ILE A 112 6.14 -2.82 -0.77
CA ILE A 112 5.73 -1.77 0.15
C ILE A 112 4.52 -2.27 0.93
N VAL A 113 4.56 -2.16 2.25
CA VAL A 113 3.40 -2.46 3.10
C VAL A 113 3.03 -1.21 3.89
N LEU A 114 1.78 -0.78 3.73
CA LEU A 114 1.18 0.32 4.48
C LEU A 114 0.15 -0.21 5.47
N GLN A 115 0.01 0.48 6.58
CA GLN A 115 -1.09 0.33 7.51
C GLN A 115 -1.87 1.63 7.60
N LEU A 116 -3.19 1.55 7.48
CA LEU A 116 -4.09 2.66 7.77
C LEU A 116 -4.73 2.41 9.14
N ALA A 117 -4.26 3.11 10.16
CA ALA A 117 -4.74 2.99 11.53
C ALA A 117 -4.87 4.38 12.15
N ASP A 118 -5.91 4.57 12.95
CA ASP A 118 -6.16 5.85 13.65
C ASP A 118 -6.21 7.06 12.70
N LYS A 119 -6.72 6.86 11.48
CA LYS A 119 -6.76 7.86 10.40
C LYS A 119 -5.35 8.34 9.97
N GLU A 120 -4.34 7.47 10.11
CA GLU A 120 -2.96 7.74 9.70
C GLU A 120 -2.43 6.63 8.80
N PHE A 121 -1.67 7.01 7.77
CA PHE A 121 -0.89 6.07 6.98
C PHE A 121 0.46 5.85 7.64
N ARG A 122 0.81 4.59 7.88
CA ARG A 122 2.07 4.19 8.48
C ARG A 122 2.80 3.24 7.54
N LEU A 123 4.05 3.54 7.24
CA LEU A 123 4.93 2.62 6.53
C LEU A 123 5.31 1.48 7.47
N VAL A 124 5.02 0.25 7.06
CA VAL A 124 5.33 -0.95 7.83
C VAL A 124 6.55 -1.66 7.27
N TYR A 125 6.66 -1.72 5.94
CA TYR A 125 7.78 -2.33 5.24
C TYR A 125 8.04 -1.64 3.90
N ASN A 126 9.32 -1.50 3.57
CA ASN A 126 9.79 -0.98 2.28
C ASN A 126 11.13 -1.67 1.96
N GLY A 127 11.12 -2.60 1.04
CA GLY A 127 12.33 -3.35 0.71
C GLY A 127 12.09 -4.56 -0.20
N PRO A 128 13.12 -5.39 -0.44
CA PRO A 128 13.02 -6.58 -1.28
C PRO A 128 12.00 -7.58 -0.73
N GLY A 129 11.12 -8.03 -1.60
CA GLY A 129 10.06 -8.99 -1.22
C GLY A 129 10.60 -10.36 -0.79
N ALA A 130 11.78 -10.75 -1.25
CA ALA A 130 12.39 -12.04 -0.91
C ALA A 130 12.63 -12.20 0.60
N PHE A 131 13.02 -11.12 1.31
CA PHE A 131 13.20 -11.18 2.77
C PHE A 131 11.88 -11.47 3.49
N VAL A 132 10.82 -10.82 3.04
CA VAL A 132 9.48 -11.03 3.59
C VAL A 132 8.98 -12.44 3.25
N TRP A 133 9.13 -12.88 2.00
CA TRP A 133 8.68 -14.19 1.53
C TRP A 133 9.32 -15.34 2.33
N ASN A 134 10.61 -15.25 2.62
CA ASN A 134 11.33 -16.24 3.40
C ASN A 134 10.90 -16.31 4.88
N LYS A 135 10.25 -15.27 5.39
CA LYS A 135 9.72 -15.19 6.76
C LYS A 135 8.21 -15.40 6.84
N CYS A 136 7.53 -15.49 5.71
CA CYS A 136 6.10 -15.82 5.69
C CYS A 136 5.82 -17.19 6.30
N ASN A 137 4.65 -17.32 6.91
CA ASN A 137 4.13 -18.59 7.37
C ASN A 137 4.00 -19.59 6.21
N ARG A 138 3.76 -20.87 6.55
CA ARG A 138 3.49 -21.90 5.57
C ARG A 138 2.34 -21.50 4.63
N GLU A 139 2.43 -21.96 3.41
CA GLU A 139 1.43 -21.73 2.38
C GLU A 139 0.07 -22.32 2.80
N GLN A 140 -0.97 -21.53 2.63
CA GLN A 140 -2.35 -21.91 2.89
C GLN A 140 -2.93 -22.64 1.66
N LYS A 141 -4.08 -23.29 1.82
CA LYS A 141 -4.78 -24.02 0.73
C LYS A 141 -5.07 -23.17 -0.49
N ASN A 142 -5.20 -21.86 -0.32
CA ASN A 142 -5.45 -20.89 -1.40
C ASN A 142 -4.17 -20.31 -2.02
N GLY A 143 -3.00 -20.88 -1.74
CA GLY A 143 -1.71 -20.40 -2.27
C GLY A 143 -1.12 -19.18 -1.56
N GLN A 144 -1.80 -18.65 -0.53
CA GLN A 144 -1.31 -17.49 0.21
C GLN A 144 -0.34 -17.86 1.31
N ARG A 145 0.65 -17.00 1.53
CA ARG A 145 1.49 -17.00 2.74
C ARG A 145 1.25 -15.70 3.50
N ARG A 146 1.09 -15.80 4.80
CA ARG A 146 0.83 -14.65 5.67
C ARG A 146 2.04 -14.28 6.49
N ILE A 147 2.15 -12.97 6.76
CA ILE A 147 3.16 -12.41 7.66
C ILE A 147 2.49 -11.34 8.54
N SER A 148 2.87 -11.28 9.82
CA SER A 148 2.33 -10.29 10.75
C SER A 148 2.95 -8.91 10.55
N LEU A 149 2.25 -7.84 10.97
CA LEU A 149 2.80 -6.49 10.94
C LEU A 149 4.01 -6.34 11.85
N SER A 150 4.05 -7.05 12.99
CA SER A 150 5.18 -7.02 13.92
C SER A 150 6.44 -7.58 13.28
N GLU A 151 6.33 -8.70 12.55
CA GLU A 151 7.46 -9.29 11.85
C GLU A 151 7.93 -8.40 10.68
N LEU A 152 7.01 -7.80 9.95
CA LEU A 152 7.33 -6.85 8.88
C LEU A 152 8.11 -5.64 9.41
N ARG A 153 7.71 -5.08 10.57
CA ARG A 153 8.43 -3.97 11.20
C ARG A 153 9.86 -4.36 11.58
N LYS A 154 10.05 -5.53 12.20
CA LYS A 154 11.38 -6.06 12.50
C LYS A 154 12.23 -6.20 11.25
N LEU A 155 11.69 -6.80 10.19
CA LEU A 155 12.38 -6.93 8.92
C LEU A 155 12.71 -5.57 8.30
N ASN A 156 11.85 -4.58 8.48
CA ASN A 156 12.11 -3.23 7.98
C ASN A 156 13.20 -2.51 8.76
N GLU A 157 13.35 -2.79 10.07
CA GLU A 157 14.44 -2.28 10.91
C GLU A 157 15.75 -2.98 10.60
N ASP A 158 15.77 -4.32 10.52
CA ASP A 158 16.94 -5.14 10.21
C ASP A 158 17.49 -4.88 8.79
N ALA A 159 16.62 -4.45 7.90
CA ALA A 159 16.95 -4.12 6.51
C ALA A 159 17.70 -2.79 6.34
N ALA A 160 18.37 -2.27 7.36
CA ALA A 160 19.19 -1.05 7.27
C ALA A 160 20.28 -1.13 6.17
N ALA A 161 20.66 -2.33 5.74
CA ALA A 161 21.57 -2.59 4.62
C ALA A 161 20.85 -2.90 3.28
N THR A 162 19.52 -2.90 3.25
CA THR A 162 18.73 -3.33 2.09
C THR A 162 18.23 -2.12 1.30
N PRO A 163 18.28 -2.15 -0.04
CA PRO A 163 17.84 -1.02 -0.85
C PRO A 163 16.34 -0.74 -0.60
N LYS A 164 16.07 0.40 0.02
CA LYS A 164 14.72 0.95 0.22
C LYS A 164 14.43 1.96 -0.87
N LEU A 165 13.18 2.05 -1.29
CA LEU A 165 12.76 3.16 -2.14
C LEU A 165 12.74 4.44 -1.29
N THR A 166 13.22 5.53 -1.87
CA THR A 166 13.18 6.85 -1.23
C THR A 166 11.74 7.36 -1.20
N GLN A 167 11.26 7.72 -0.01
CA GLN A 167 10.00 8.42 0.12
C GLN A 167 10.18 9.88 -0.30
N VAL A 168 9.48 10.30 -1.35
CA VAL A 168 9.60 11.62 -1.97
C VAL A 168 8.57 12.60 -1.40
N ASN A 169 7.38 12.11 -1.08
CA ASN A 169 6.31 12.92 -0.50
C ASN A 169 5.84 12.34 0.83
N GLU A 170 5.40 13.20 1.74
CA GLU A 170 4.74 12.77 2.98
C GLU A 170 3.41 12.06 2.68
N PHE A 171 3.05 11.09 3.51
CA PHE A 171 1.72 10.50 3.43
C PHE A 171 0.61 11.55 3.67
N PRO A 172 -0.54 11.42 3.00
CA PRO A 172 -1.67 12.32 3.21
C PRO A 172 -2.12 12.31 4.68
N LYS A 173 -2.17 13.49 5.32
CA LYS A 173 -2.68 13.63 6.70
C LYS A 173 -4.21 13.65 6.66
N LEU A 174 -4.85 12.70 7.36
CA LEU A 174 -6.31 12.59 7.45
C LEU A 174 -6.90 13.27 8.68
N THR A 175 -6.06 13.57 9.67
CA THR A 175 -6.41 14.42 10.82
C THR A 175 -6.28 15.90 10.45
N THR A 176 -7.14 16.74 10.96
CA THR A 176 -7.05 18.20 10.92
C THR A 176 -6.13 18.66 12.02
#